data_482b9c041778a12209c8caa0d07675de
#
_entry.id   482b9c041778a12209c8caa0d07675de
#
_cell.length_a   1.000
_cell.length_b   1.000
_cell.length_c   1.000
_cell.angle_alpha   90.00
_cell.angle_beta   90.00
_cell.angle_gamma   90.00
#
_symmetry.space_group_name_H-M   'P 1'
#
loop_
_entity.id
_entity.type
_entity.pdbx_description
1 polymer ?
#
loop_
_entity_poly.entity_id
_entity_poly.type
_entity_poly.pdbx_seq_one_letter_code
_entity_poly.pdbx_strand_id
1 'polypeptide(L)' 'HRNLDRRVEALVRVSEPAHLAQLMTLFDRAMSSATSSWWLDATGTWVRHHLDEHGNQLVDLQDQTMADVQSRRRARATR' A
#
# COMPACT_ATOMS: atom_id res chain seq x y z
N HIS A 1 21.71 -16.02 5.75
CA HIS A 1 21.08 -14.79 5.26
C HIS A 1 19.81 -14.47 6.01
N ARG A 2 19.54 -13.17 6.19
CA ARG A 2 18.36 -12.70 6.93
C ARG A 2 17.04 -13.24 6.38
N ASN A 3 16.91 -13.28 5.04
CA ASN A 3 15.66 -13.71 4.41
C ASN A 3 15.35 -15.19 4.63
N LEU A 4 16.38 -16.02 4.73
CA LEU A 4 16.19 -17.46 4.94
C LEU A 4 16.15 -17.85 6.41
N ASP A 5 16.91 -17.14 7.26
CA ASP A 5 17.14 -17.54 8.64
C ASP A 5 16.22 -16.86 9.65
N ARG A 6 15.70 -15.65 9.33
CA ARG A 6 14.98 -14.79 10.28
C ARG A 6 13.61 -14.29 9.81
N ARG A 7 13.19 -14.67 8.61
CA ARG A 7 11.89 -14.27 8.07
C ARG A 7 11.03 -15.48 7.83
N VAL A 8 9.75 -15.30 8.06
CA VAL A 8 8.73 -16.24 7.61
C VAL A 8 8.16 -15.68 6.31
N GLU A 9 8.27 -16.44 5.23
CA GLU A 9 7.74 -16.04 3.92
C GLU A 9 6.73 -17.07 3.46
N ALA A 10 5.69 -16.59 2.77
CA ALA A 10 4.66 -17.45 2.22
C ALA A 10 4.31 -17.01 0.82
N LEU A 11 4.16 -18.00 -0.06
CA LEU A 11 3.62 -17.78 -1.40
C LEU A 11 2.22 -18.34 -1.45
N VAL A 12 1.23 -17.49 -1.63
CA VAL A 12 -0.18 -17.86 -1.61
C VAL A 12 -0.80 -17.51 -2.96
N ARG A 13 -1.46 -18.47 -3.59
CA ARG A 13 -2.23 -18.22 -4.80
C ARG A 13 -3.58 -17.65 -4.43
N VAL A 14 -3.90 -16.48 -4.98
CA VAL A 14 -5.19 -15.81 -4.76
C VAL A 14 -6.00 -15.91 -6.04
N SER A 15 -7.15 -16.57 -5.97
CA SER A 15 -8.03 -16.78 -7.12
C SER A 15 -9.45 -16.25 -6.90
N GLU A 16 -9.82 -15.93 -5.67
CA GLU A 16 -11.14 -15.36 -5.35
C GLU A 16 -11.27 -13.96 -5.96
N PRO A 17 -12.30 -13.69 -6.79
CA PRO A 17 -12.43 -12.37 -7.45
C PRO A 17 -12.49 -11.20 -6.48
N ALA A 18 -13.15 -11.35 -5.32
CA ALA A 18 -13.23 -10.30 -4.32
C ALA A 18 -11.86 -9.97 -3.73
N HIS A 19 -11.03 -10.99 -3.48
CA HIS A 19 -9.68 -10.80 -2.97
C HIS A 19 -8.75 -10.18 -4.02
N LEU A 20 -8.88 -10.60 -5.27
CA LEU A 20 -8.13 -10.01 -6.38
C LEU A 20 -8.45 -8.52 -6.53
N ALA A 21 -9.73 -8.15 -6.42
CA ALA A 21 -10.15 -6.76 -6.48
C ALA A 21 -9.55 -5.93 -5.34
N GLN A 22 -9.48 -6.47 -4.14
CA GLN A 22 -8.85 -5.80 -2.99
C GLN A 22 -7.36 -5.57 -3.22
N LEU A 23 -6.66 -6.59 -3.75
CA LEU A 23 -5.23 -6.48 -4.06
C LEU A 23 -4.98 -5.45 -5.16
N MET A 24 -5.80 -5.44 -6.20
CA MET A 24 -5.69 -4.44 -7.28
C MET A 24 -5.91 -3.02 -6.75
N THR A 25 -6.87 -2.83 -5.86
CA THR A 25 -7.09 -1.54 -5.22
C THR A 25 -5.86 -1.09 -4.42
N LEU A 26 -5.22 -2.01 -3.70
CA LEU A 26 -4.00 -1.71 -2.95
C LEU A 26 -2.87 -1.27 -3.89
N PHE A 27 -2.66 -2.01 -4.99
CA PHE A 27 -1.65 -1.65 -5.99
C PHE A 27 -1.93 -0.30 -6.63
N ASP A 28 -3.17 -0.04 -7.01
CA ASP A 28 -3.56 1.23 -7.64
C ASP A 28 -3.29 2.40 -6.68
N ARG A 29 -3.60 2.24 -5.39
CA ARG A 29 -3.26 3.25 -4.38
C ARG A 29 -1.75 3.44 -4.25
N ALA A 30 -1.00 2.36 -4.16
CA ALA A 30 0.44 2.42 -3.99
C ALA A 30 1.13 3.12 -5.15
N MET A 31 0.59 2.94 -6.36
CA MET A 31 1.14 3.54 -7.59
C MET A 31 0.53 4.91 -7.90
N SER A 32 -0.42 5.37 -7.13
CA SER A 32 -1.09 6.66 -7.35
C SER A 32 -0.14 7.83 -7.08
N SER A 33 -0.23 8.86 -7.92
CA SER A 33 0.49 10.12 -7.70
C SER A 33 0.02 10.88 -6.46
N ALA A 34 -1.14 10.53 -5.91
CA ALA A 34 -1.66 11.11 -4.67
C ALA A 34 -1.13 10.43 -3.41
N THR A 35 -0.32 9.39 -3.56
CA THR A 35 0.22 8.60 -2.45
C THR A 35 1.71 8.86 -2.29
N SER A 36 2.16 9.03 -1.06
CA SER A 36 3.58 9.21 -0.73
C SER A 36 4.38 7.98 -1.13
N SER A 37 5.45 8.19 -1.88
CA SER A 37 6.25 7.08 -2.43
C SER A 37 7.65 7.55 -2.82
N TRP A 38 8.50 6.58 -3.14
CA TRP A 38 9.81 6.83 -3.73
C TRP A 38 9.78 6.41 -5.19
N TRP A 39 10.23 7.29 -6.06
CA TRP A 39 10.25 7.05 -7.50
C TRP A 39 11.68 6.88 -7.98
N LEU A 40 11.91 5.84 -8.74
CA LEU A 40 13.19 5.61 -9.42
C LEU A 40 13.12 6.23 -10.80
N ASP A 41 14.00 7.19 -11.07
CA ASP A 41 14.04 7.83 -12.38
C ASP A 41 14.93 7.07 -13.39
N ALA A 42 14.97 7.57 -14.64
CA ALA A 42 15.72 6.94 -15.71
C ALA A 42 17.24 6.94 -15.49
N THR A 43 17.73 7.78 -14.61
CA THR A 43 19.17 7.84 -14.28
C THR A 43 19.57 6.95 -13.13
N GLY A 44 18.61 6.20 -12.54
CA GLY A 44 18.85 5.36 -11.38
C GLY A 44 18.81 6.12 -10.06
N THR A 45 18.28 7.33 -10.06
CA THR A 45 18.16 8.15 -8.85
C THR A 45 16.79 7.98 -8.22
N TRP A 46 16.75 7.74 -6.89
CA TRP A 46 15.51 7.68 -6.13
C TRP A 46 15.09 9.08 -5.70
N VAL A 47 13.84 9.43 -5.99
CA VAL A 47 13.25 10.73 -5.65
C VAL A 47 12.05 10.49 -4.73
N ARG A 48 12.02 11.16 -3.59
CA ARG A 48 10.91 11.07 -2.66
C ARG A 48 9.76 11.94 -3.14
N HIS A 49 8.60 11.31 -3.34
CA HIS A 49 7.37 11.98 -3.73
C HIS A 49 6.40 11.93 -2.53
N HIS A 50 6.37 12.98 -1.73
CA HIS A 50 5.63 13.00 -0.47
C HIS A 50 4.80 14.26 -0.26
N LEU A 51 4.96 15.26 -1.13
CA LEU A 51 4.21 16.51 -1.07
C LEU A 51 3.56 16.78 -2.42
N ASP A 52 2.38 17.40 -2.41
CA ASP A 52 1.74 17.85 -3.64
C ASP A 52 2.34 19.19 -4.10
N GLU A 53 1.80 19.75 -5.18
CA GLU A 53 2.25 21.02 -5.77
C GLU A 53 2.05 22.21 -4.84
N HIS A 54 1.17 22.08 -3.83
CA HIS A 54 0.89 23.13 -2.84
C HIS A 54 1.63 22.92 -1.51
N GLY A 55 2.52 21.91 -1.44
CA GLY A 55 3.28 21.60 -0.24
C GLY A 55 2.53 20.78 0.80
N ASN A 56 1.34 20.29 0.49
CA ASN A 56 0.58 19.42 1.39
C ASN A 56 1.09 17.99 1.33
N GLN A 57 1.06 17.30 2.47
CA GLN A 57 1.48 15.90 2.53
C GLN A 57 0.54 15.01 1.72
N LEU A 58 1.14 14.10 0.95
CA LEU A 58 0.41 13.08 0.23
C LEU A 58 -0.07 11.99 1.20
N VAL A 59 -1.00 11.16 0.73
CA VAL A 59 -1.56 10.04 1.51
C VAL A 59 -0.46 9.04 1.82
N ASP A 60 -0.37 8.63 3.09
CA ASP A 60 0.46 7.50 3.50
C ASP A 60 -0.32 6.21 3.29
N LEU A 61 0.24 5.32 2.47
CA LEU A 61 -0.44 4.06 2.10
C LEU A 61 -0.76 3.20 3.33
N GLN A 62 0.19 3.10 4.25
CA GLN A 62 0.00 2.26 5.42
C GLN A 62 -1.07 2.81 6.35
N ASP A 63 -1.06 4.12 6.60
CA ASP A 63 -2.08 4.77 7.42
C ASP A 63 -3.46 4.61 6.80
N GLN A 64 -3.58 4.78 5.49
CA GLN A 64 -4.84 4.62 4.77
C GLN A 64 -5.33 3.17 4.86
N THR A 65 -4.44 2.21 4.69
CA THR A 65 -4.78 0.78 4.78
C THR A 65 -5.23 0.41 6.18
N MET A 66 -4.56 0.92 7.21
CA MET A 66 -4.95 0.70 8.61
C MET A 66 -6.33 1.29 8.89
N ALA A 67 -6.60 2.49 8.40
CA ALA A 67 -7.90 3.13 8.56
C ALA A 67 -9.02 2.30 7.91
N ASP A 68 -8.78 1.77 6.72
CA ASP A 68 -9.74 0.91 6.01
C ASP A 68 -10.02 -0.38 6.78
N VAL A 69 -8.99 -1.01 7.33
CA VAL A 69 -9.15 -2.22 8.14
C VAL A 69 -9.96 -1.94 9.41
N GLN A 70 -9.66 -0.85 10.09
CA GLN A 70 -10.40 -0.44 11.29
C GLN A 70 -11.86 -0.13 10.96
N SER A 71 -12.12 0.54 9.86
CA SER A 71 -13.46 0.84 9.38
C SER A 71 -14.28 -0.43 9.13
N ARG A 72 -13.68 -1.42 8.47
CA ARG A 72 -14.32 -2.72 8.23
C ARG A 72 -14.61 -3.47 9.52
N ARG A 73 -13.72 -3.40 10.50
CA ARG A 73 -13.91 -4.03 11.81
C ARG A 73 -15.08 -3.39 12.56
N ARG A 74 -15.20 -2.07 12.52
CA ARG A 74 -16.33 -1.35 13.12
C ARG A 74 -17.65 -1.73 12.46
N ALA A 75 -17.68 -1.80 11.15
CA ALA A 75 -18.87 -2.20 10.41
C ALA A 75 -19.33 -3.61 10.79
N ARG A 76 -18.40 -4.53 11.02
CA ARG A 76 -18.73 -5.88 11.51
C ARG A 76 -19.25 -5.88 12.93
N ALA A 77 -18.69 -5.04 13.81
CA ALA A 77 -19.09 -4.97 15.20
C ALA A 77 -20.50 -4.39 15.39
N THR A 78 -20.98 -3.59 14.45
CA THR A 78 -22.31 -2.98 14.50
C THR A 78 -23.41 -3.84 13.88
N ARG A 79 -23.06 -4.98 13.33
CA ARG A 79 -24.03 -5.97 12.81
C ARG A 79 -24.42 -6.95 13.92
#